data_652c5cebd9cc5b344d36a2e94263a474
#
_entry.id   652c5cebd9cc5b344d36a2e94263a474
#
_cell.length_a   1.000
_cell.length_b   1.000
_cell.length_c   1.000
_cell.angle_alpha   90.00
_cell.angle_beta   90.00
_cell.angle_gamma   90.00
#
_symmetry.space_group_name_H-M   'P 1'
#
loop_
_entity.id
_entity.type
_entity.pdbx_description
1 polymer ?
#
loop_
_entity_poly.entity_id
_entity_poly.type
_entity_poly.pdbx_seq_one_letter_code
_entity_poly.pdbx_strand_id
1 'polypeptide(L)'
;MDISKIKGTYANGNTSYTYTTPSLTSGDSYTFAFVSKDTVRFVANNLVQTVGSIKPVTVTSAVEDIKIEYQLSGTAWVTTLPSTLAVGSYKARLSRAEDLTYRSLSDTVTLVVESKKEVENLVLPTISGRIEEGQSLSAYVLTGGSTSGTFSWKNPNDTISAEESTEYGLIYEPSSPLYAVKDTFIKLRGVVPVYTMLVTAGSNGSVKLEGRTANDRYAGYSRLTATAIADKNYVFVKWSDGNTSANRTLEATKNRNISAEFAPIEYEVTFDTPSNGSLNVYANGERVTSGKKWLQGTFIDDHGRAEGRLQGPSGKGKRRVGE
;
A
#
# COMPACT_ATOMS: atom_id res chain seq x y z
N MET A 1 45.83 12.03 -61.64
CA MET A 1 45.39 13.40 -61.99
C MET A 1 44.50 13.84 -60.79
N ASP A 2 44.79 14.98 -60.16
CA ASP A 2 44.01 15.50 -59.05
C ASP A 2 42.84 16.30 -59.66
N ILE A 3 41.66 15.67 -59.71
CA ILE A 3 40.40 16.27 -60.20
C ILE A 3 39.85 17.38 -59.32
N SER A 4 40.41 17.59 -58.14
CA SER A 4 39.99 18.69 -57.21
C SER A 4 40.32 20.09 -57.77
N LYS A 5 41.10 20.17 -58.74
CA LYS A 5 41.52 21.43 -59.38
C LYS A 5 40.75 21.77 -60.66
N ILE A 6 39.77 20.95 -61.07
CA ILE A 6 38.94 21.25 -62.23
C ILE A 6 37.84 22.22 -61.80
N LYS A 7 37.93 23.46 -62.25
CA LYS A 7 36.85 24.44 -62.08
C LYS A 7 35.96 24.43 -63.30
N GLY A 8 34.71 23.92 -63.10
CA GLY A 8 33.72 23.94 -64.18
C GLY A 8 32.78 25.11 -64.03
N THR A 9 32.40 25.75 -65.10
CA THR A 9 31.29 26.72 -65.15
C THR A 9 30.12 25.99 -65.87
N TYR A 10 28.98 25.95 -65.20
CA TYR A 10 27.74 25.46 -65.77
C TYR A 10 27.04 26.60 -66.48
N ALA A 11 26.78 26.47 -67.75
CA ALA A 11 25.94 27.38 -68.50
C ALA A 11 24.74 26.61 -69.09
N ASN A 12 23.56 26.96 -68.63
CA ASN A 12 22.20 26.68 -69.14
C ASN A 12 22.08 25.53 -70.16
N GLY A 13 21.95 24.32 -69.73
CA GLY A 13 21.54 23.20 -70.55
C GLY A 13 22.65 22.57 -71.42
N ASN A 14 23.75 23.23 -71.63
CA ASN A 14 24.95 22.69 -72.27
C ASN A 14 26.06 22.58 -71.22
N THR A 15 26.42 21.38 -70.85
CA THR A 15 27.58 21.09 -70.03
C THR A 15 28.85 21.36 -70.73
N SER A 16 29.37 22.59 -70.63
CA SER A 16 30.75 22.88 -71.08
C SER A 16 31.60 23.05 -69.83
N TYR A 17 32.67 22.32 -69.76
CA TYR A 17 33.66 22.47 -68.70
C TYR A 17 34.90 23.10 -69.32
N THR A 18 35.39 24.18 -68.75
CA THR A 18 36.68 24.75 -69.13
C THR A 18 37.76 24.18 -68.25
N TYR A 19 38.62 23.41 -68.73
CA TYR A 19 39.81 22.88 -68.08
C TYR A 19 41.02 23.64 -68.52
N THR A 20 41.68 24.34 -67.62
CA THR A 20 42.98 24.97 -67.93
C THR A 20 44.07 23.94 -67.67
N THR A 21 44.61 23.39 -68.75
CA THR A 21 45.73 22.45 -68.63
C THR A 21 47.01 23.18 -68.27
N PRO A 22 47.91 22.62 -67.47
CA PRO A 22 49.29 23.01 -67.44
C PRO A 22 49.85 22.74 -68.81
N SER A 23 50.81 23.49 -69.29
CA SER A 23 51.40 23.44 -70.61
C SER A 23 51.35 22.03 -71.22
N LEU A 24 50.53 21.85 -72.33
CA LEU A 24 50.44 20.59 -73.05
C LEU A 24 51.66 20.48 -73.95
N THR A 25 52.32 19.33 -73.93
CA THR A 25 53.31 18.93 -74.89
C THR A 25 52.65 18.22 -76.08
N SER A 26 53.22 18.34 -77.28
CA SER A 26 52.70 17.69 -78.47
C SER A 26 52.57 16.17 -78.28
N GLY A 27 51.32 15.65 -78.37
CA GLY A 27 51.03 14.23 -78.28
C GLY A 27 50.21 13.84 -77.01
N ASP A 28 49.94 14.77 -76.07
CA ASP A 28 49.10 14.51 -74.90
C ASP A 28 47.64 14.49 -75.34
N SER A 29 46.88 13.44 -74.88
CA SER A 29 45.45 13.34 -75.09
C SER A 29 44.77 13.17 -73.72
N TYR A 30 43.69 13.89 -73.53
CA TYR A 30 42.90 13.83 -72.29
C TYR A 30 41.48 13.40 -72.67
N THR A 31 41.02 12.33 -72.00
CA THR A 31 39.62 11.89 -72.10
C THR A 31 38.86 12.25 -70.82
N PHE A 32 37.80 12.99 -70.97
CA PHE A 32 36.91 13.34 -69.89
C PHE A 32 35.66 12.48 -70.00
N ALA A 33 35.40 11.68 -68.93
CA ALA A 33 34.15 10.98 -68.79
C ALA A 33 33.30 11.75 -67.81
N PHE A 34 32.14 12.19 -68.24
CA PHE A 34 31.14 12.82 -67.39
C PHE A 34 30.14 11.77 -66.96
N VAL A 35 30.03 11.55 -65.61
CA VAL A 35 29.04 10.65 -65.04
C VAL A 35 27.98 11.51 -64.38
N SER A 36 26.71 11.26 -64.71
CA SER A 36 25.59 11.93 -63.97
C SER A 36 25.55 11.41 -62.57
N LYS A 37 25.46 12.33 -61.61
CA LYS A 37 25.27 11.94 -60.20
C LYS A 37 23.85 11.48 -59.96
N ASP A 38 23.71 10.41 -59.22
CA ASP A 38 22.42 9.88 -58.80
C ASP A 38 21.76 10.75 -57.71
N THR A 39 20.47 10.70 -57.70
CA THR A 39 19.69 11.31 -56.60
C THR A 39 19.62 10.34 -55.42
N VAL A 40 19.92 10.84 -54.24
CA VAL A 40 19.77 10.04 -53.02
C VAL A 40 18.30 9.71 -52.78
N ARG A 41 17.99 8.42 -52.74
CA ARG A 41 16.65 7.92 -52.35
C ARG A 41 16.72 7.45 -50.92
N PHE A 42 15.67 7.74 -50.15
CA PHE A 42 15.57 7.36 -48.75
C PHE A 42 14.13 7.08 -48.33
N VAL A 43 13.98 6.35 -47.21
CA VAL A 43 12.73 6.19 -46.47
C VAL A 43 12.99 6.64 -45.03
N ALA A 44 12.30 7.66 -44.59
CA ALA A 44 12.35 8.09 -43.21
C ALA A 44 11.34 7.28 -42.37
N ASN A 45 11.81 6.77 -41.25
CA ASN A 45 11.04 5.94 -40.32
C ASN A 45 10.86 6.66 -38.97
N ASN A 46 9.96 6.16 -38.15
CA ASN A 46 9.60 6.75 -36.86
C ASN A 46 9.03 8.18 -36.96
N LEU A 47 8.28 8.48 -38.03
CA LEU A 47 7.68 9.80 -38.23
C LEU A 47 6.40 10.04 -37.45
N VAL A 48 5.71 8.98 -37.03
CA VAL A 48 4.55 9.08 -36.10
C VAL A 48 4.93 8.42 -34.79
N GLN A 49 4.79 9.14 -33.70
CA GLN A 49 5.22 8.73 -32.38
C GLN A 49 4.17 9.09 -31.34
N THR A 50 4.31 8.57 -30.13
CA THR A 50 3.38 8.83 -29.03
C THR A 50 4.11 9.55 -27.91
N VAL A 51 3.46 10.52 -27.27
CA VAL A 51 4.00 11.24 -26.13
C VAL A 51 4.50 10.28 -25.03
N GLY A 52 5.72 10.51 -24.54
CA GLY A 52 6.36 9.63 -23.56
C GLY A 52 7.02 8.36 -24.15
N SER A 53 7.02 8.21 -25.48
CA SER A 53 7.69 7.11 -26.19
C SER A 53 8.38 7.63 -27.44
N ILE A 54 9.28 8.60 -27.27
CA ILE A 54 9.97 9.30 -28.36
C ILE A 54 11.22 8.54 -28.77
N LYS A 55 11.34 8.26 -30.07
CA LYS A 55 12.49 7.59 -30.68
C LYS A 55 13.09 8.48 -31.74
N PRO A 56 14.41 8.43 -31.99
CA PRO A 56 15.01 9.13 -33.10
C PRO A 56 14.40 8.73 -34.45
N VAL A 57 14.26 9.70 -35.35
CA VAL A 57 13.99 9.42 -36.78
C VAL A 57 15.14 8.61 -37.31
N THR A 58 14.86 7.58 -38.05
CA THR A 58 15.87 6.76 -38.74
C THR A 58 15.64 6.81 -40.22
N VAL A 59 16.70 6.59 -41.00
CA VAL A 59 16.66 6.62 -42.47
C VAL A 59 17.15 5.30 -43.03
N THR A 60 16.36 4.73 -43.94
CA THR A 60 16.79 3.61 -44.76
C THR A 60 17.15 4.17 -46.10
N SER A 61 18.42 4.03 -46.52
CA SER A 61 18.97 4.54 -47.78
C SER A 61 20.10 3.63 -48.27
N ALA A 62 20.41 3.70 -49.58
CA ALA A 62 21.60 3.06 -50.15
C ALA A 62 22.89 3.84 -49.84
N VAL A 63 22.77 5.03 -49.26
CA VAL A 63 23.92 5.87 -48.88
C VAL A 63 23.95 6.02 -47.37
N GLU A 64 25.15 6.06 -46.84
CA GLU A 64 25.42 6.35 -45.41
C GLU A 64 25.60 7.88 -45.23
N ASP A 65 25.88 8.33 -44.02
CA ASP A 65 26.19 9.72 -43.65
C ASP A 65 25.06 10.75 -43.86
N ILE A 66 23.80 10.32 -43.82
CA ILE A 66 22.67 11.24 -43.78
C ILE A 66 22.57 11.84 -42.37
N LYS A 67 22.80 13.13 -42.28
CA LYS A 67 22.65 13.92 -41.07
C LYS A 67 21.16 14.22 -40.82
N ILE A 68 20.69 14.01 -39.60
CA ILE A 68 19.32 14.31 -39.18
C ILE A 68 19.38 15.42 -38.14
N GLU A 69 18.59 16.47 -38.34
CA GLU A 69 18.44 17.58 -37.43
C GLU A 69 16.97 17.87 -37.23
N TYR A 70 16.59 18.28 -36.03
CA TYR A 70 15.20 18.50 -35.64
C TYR A 70 14.94 19.99 -35.37
N GLN A 71 13.77 20.48 -35.77
CA GLN A 71 13.27 21.78 -35.43
C GLN A 71 12.07 21.58 -34.45
N LEU A 72 12.33 21.81 -33.16
CA LEU A 72 11.36 21.52 -32.09
C LEU A 72 10.57 22.76 -31.71
N SER A 73 11.19 23.94 -31.80
CA SER A 73 10.57 25.23 -31.56
C SER A 73 11.35 26.34 -32.25
N GLY A 74 10.67 27.39 -32.67
CA GLY A 74 11.32 28.53 -33.33
C GLY A 74 12.04 28.13 -34.65
N THR A 75 13.21 28.69 -34.91
CA THR A 75 13.97 28.52 -36.14
C THR A 75 15.24 27.67 -35.99
N ALA A 76 15.63 27.33 -34.75
CA ALA A 76 16.84 26.59 -34.44
C ALA A 76 16.70 25.08 -34.78
N TRP A 77 17.78 24.50 -35.33
CA TRP A 77 17.90 23.09 -35.56
C TRP A 77 18.83 22.45 -34.53
N VAL A 78 18.42 21.30 -34.00
CA VAL A 78 19.18 20.50 -33.02
C VAL A 78 19.43 19.10 -33.55
N THR A 79 20.54 18.49 -33.16
CA THR A 79 20.93 17.14 -33.62
C THR A 79 20.38 16.04 -32.72
N THR A 80 19.90 16.40 -31.56
CA THR A 80 19.39 15.44 -30.55
C THR A 80 17.90 15.63 -30.36
N LEU A 81 17.14 14.53 -30.45
CA LEU A 81 15.73 14.52 -30.14
C LEU A 81 15.58 14.28 -28.64
N PRO A 82 14.88 15.15 -27.86
CA PRO A 82 14.64 14.92 -26.44
C PRO A 82 13.74 13.71 -26.23
N SER A 83 13.90 13.03 -25.10
CA SER A 83 13.08 11.85 -24.74
C SER A 83 11.62 12.20 -24.49
N THR A 84 11.31 13.47 -24.28
CA THR A 84 9.95 13.98 -24.05
C THR A 84 9.65 15.11 -25.03
N LEU A 85 8.58 14.96 -25.78
CA LEU A 85 8.02 16.01 -26.63
C LEU A 85 6.52 16.12 -26.35
N ALA A 86 5.99 17.32 -26.41
CA ALA A 86 4.54 17.55 -26.35
C ALA A 86 3.86 17.01 -27.62
N VAL A 87 2.55 16.80 -27.54
CA VAL A 87 1.72 16.52 -28.71
C VAL A 87 1.83 17.64 -29.71
N GLY A 88 2.11 17.32 -30.98
CA GLY A 88 2.30 18.30 -32.02
C GLY A 88 3.04 17.78 -33.22
N SER A 89 3.31 18.70 -34.17
CA SER A 89 4.06 18.43 -35.37
C SER A 89 5.41 19.17 -35.37
N TYR A 90 6.45 18.44 -35.65
CA TYR A 90 7.83 18.89 -35.63
C TYR A 90 8.47 18.63 -37.00
N LYS A 91 9.61 19.25 -37.29
CA LYS A 91 10.31 19.02 -38.53
C LYS A 91 11.60 18.27 -38.28
N ALA A 92 11.93 17.31 -39.17
CA ALA A 92 13.22 16.68 -39.20
C ALA A 92 13.84 16.95 -40.58
N ARG A 93 15.02 17.58 -40.60
CA ARG A 93 15.79 17.86 -41.81
C ARG A 93 16.80 16.75 -42.02
N LEU A 94 16.77 16.18 -43.21
CA LEU A 94 17.70 15.17 -43.72
C LEU A 94 18.69 15.86 -44.66
N SER A 95 19.96 15.80 -44.35
CA SER A 95 20.97 16.45 -45.18
C SER A 95 22.20 15.57 -45.40
N ARG A 96 22.80 15.65 -46.58
CA ARG A 96 24.03 15.00 -46.93
C ARG A 96 24.76 15.86 -47.93
N ALA A 97 26.08 15.97 -47.81
CA ALA A 97 26.92 16.62 -48.81
C ALA A 97 26.98 15.83 -50.11
N GLU A 98 27.19 16.52 -51.19
CA GLU A 98 27.45 15.92 -52.48
C GLU A 98 28.80 15.17 -52.49
N ASP A 99 28.86 14.03 -53.20
CA ASP A 99 30.08 13.30 -53.43
C ASP A 99 30.27 13.01 -54.93
N LEU A 100 31.13 12.09 -55.27
CA LEU A 100 31.43 11.74 -56.68
C LEU A 100 30.24 10.99 -57.33
N THR A 101 29.43 10.28 -56.62
CA THR A 101 28.35 9.43 -57.11
C THR A 101 26.99 10.07 -56.96
N TYR A 102 26.75 10.75 -55.83
CA TYR A 102 25.43 11.24 -55.45
C TYR A 102 25.40 12.77 -55.31
N ARG A 103 24.27 13.35 -55.68
CA ARG A 103 23.97 14.76 -55.43
C ARG A 103 23.80 15.01 -53.95
N SER A 104 23.91 16.26 -53.52
CA SER A 104 23.57 16.65 -52.16
C SER A 104 22.11 16.33 -51.85
N LEU A 105 21.82 15.94 -50.59
CA LEU A 105 20.47 15.81 -50.05
C LEU A 105 20.18 16.97 -49.14
N SER A 106 19.02 17.60 -49.34
CA SER A 106 18.42 18.51 -48.38
C SER A 106 16.90 18.37 -48.45
N ASP A 107 16.32 17.63 -47.52
CA ASP A 107 14.88 17.38 -47.46
C ASP A 107 14.38 17.55 -46.05
N THR A 108 13.09 17.83 -45.89
CA THR A 108 12.44 18.01 -44.59
C THR A 108 11.18 17.19 -44.51
N VAL A 109 11.12 16.32 -43.51
CA VAL A 109 9.98 15.47 -43.20
C VAL A 109 9.28 15.95 -41.95
N THR A 110 8.00 15.64 -41.80
CA THR A 110 7.22 15.97 -40.60
C THR A 110 7.28 14.81 -39.62
N LEU A 111 7.68 15.11 -38.37
CA LEU A 111 7.59 14.22 -37.25
C LEU A 111 6.31 14.60 -36.45
N VAL A 112 5.38 13.67 -36.28
CA VAL A 112 4.14 13.87 -35.55
C VAL A 112 4.22 13.15 -34.23
N VAL A 113 3.93 13.87 -33.13
CA VAL A 113 3.78 13.29 -31.80
C VAL A 113 2.30 13.34 -31.43
N GLU A 114 1.72 12.18 -31.25
CA GLU A 114 0.31 11.99 -30.91
C GLU A 114 0.12 11.78 -29.39
N SER A 115 -1.09 12.05 -28.91
CA SER A 115 -1.51 11.66 -27.56
C SER A 115 -1.51 10.14 -27.39
N LYS A 116 -1.37 9.68 -26.14
CA LYS A 116 -1.61 8.27 -25.85
C LYS A 116 -3.06 7.89 -26.19
N LYS A 117 -3.24 6.67 -26.65
CA LYS A 117 -4.56 6.12 -26.93
C LYS A 117 -5.28 5.76 -25.64
N GLU A 118 -6.59 5.90 -25.63
CA GLU A 118 -7.43 5.40 -24.54
C GLU A 118 -7.56 3.87 -24.60
N VAL A 119 -7.62 3.25 -23.42
CA VAL A 119 -7.92 1.81 -23.35
C VAL A 119 -9.42 1.61 -23.45
N GLU A 120 -9.86 0.92 -24.47
CA GLU A 120 -11.26 0.53 -24.68
C GLU A 120 -11.50 -0.92 -24.25
N ASN A 121 -12.77 -1.27 -23.96
CA ASN A 121 -13.21 -2.63 -23.64
C ASN A 121 -12.39 -3.32 -22.53
N LEU A 122 -12.14 -2.58 -21.44
CA LEU A 122 -11.39 -3.07 -20.31
C LEU A 122 -12.18 -4.16 -19.58
N VAL A 123 -11.60 -5.36 -19.46
CA VAL A 123 -12.13 -6.44 -18.63
C VAL A 123 -11.59 -6.24 -17.21
N LEU A 124 -12.50 -6.09 -16.25
CA LEU A 124 -12.12 -5.86 -14.86
C LEU A 124 -11.56 -7.14 -14.22
N PRO A 125 -10.66 -7.00 -13.23
CA PRO A 125 -10.16 -8.12 -12.46
C PRO A 125 -11.24 -8.66 -11.52
N THR A 126 -10.98 -9.83 -10.95
CA THR A 126 -11.79 -10.43 -9.89
C THR A 126 -10.98 -10.49 -8.60
N ILE A 127 -11.68 -10.68 -7.50
CA ILE A 127 -11.07 -10.92 -6.18
C ILE A 127 -11.40 -12.36 -5.78
N SER A 128 -10.38 -13.09 -5.34
CA SER A 128 -10.55 -14.45 -4.83
C SER A 128 -10.78 -14.43 -3.31
N GLY A 129 -11.68 -15.32 -2.85
CA GLY A 129 -11.95 -15.50 -1.43
C GLY A 129 -13.16 -14.70 -0.92
N ARG A 130 -13.39 -14.79 0.38
CA ARG A 130 -14.48 -14.08 1.06
C ARG A 130 -14.08 -12.63 1.30
N ILE A 131 -14.91 -11.71 0.84
CA ILE A 131 -14.72 -10.28 1.05
C ILE A 131 -15.43 -9.90 2.36
N GLU A 132 -14.69 -9.42 3.35
CA GLU A 132 -15.21 -9.10 4.68
C GLU A 132 -15.26 -7.58 4.90
N GLU A 133 -16.35 -7.14 5.53
CA GLU A 133 -16.50 -5.74 5.96
C GLU A 133 -15.38 -5.34 6.90
N GLY A 134 -14.94 -4.09 6.78
CA GLY A 134 -13.91 -3.49 7.63
C GLY A 134 -12.47 -3.90 7.29
N GLN A 135 -12.27 -4.85 6.38
CA GLN A 135 -10.94 -5.18 5.89
C GLN A 135 -10.45 -4.15 4.88
N SER A 136 -9.15 -3.88 4.90
CA SER A 136 -8.51 -2.99 3.91
C SER A 136 -8.46 -3.67 2.54
N LEU A 137 -8.60 -2.89 1.45
CA LEU A 137 -8.45 -3.36 0.08
C LEU A 137 -7.08 -4.01 -0.17
N SER A 138 -6.03 -3.54 0.51
CA SER A 138 -4.67 -4.12 0.42
C SER A 138 -4.58 -5.59 0.84
N ALA A 139 -5.56 -6.09 1.59
CA ALA A 139 -5.63 -7.51 1.97
C ALA A 139 -6.09 -8.42 0.82
N TYR A 140 -6.57 -7.84 -0.28
CA TYR A 140 -7.15 -8.58 -1.40
C TYR A 140 -6.32 -8.46 -2.66
N VAL A 141 -6.02 -9.60 -3.27
CA VAL A 141 -5.28 -9.67 -4.53
C VAL A 141 -6.26 -9.61 -5.70
N LEU A 142 -5.98 -8.70 -6.62
CA LEU A 142 -6.69 -8.61 -7.89
C LEU A 142 -6.17 -9.69 -8.84
N THR A 143 -7.07 -10.47 -9.43
CA THR A 143 -6.73 -11.58 -10.32
C THR A 143 -7.50 -11.51 -11.63
N GLY A 144 -6.85 -11.90 -12.74
CA GLY A 144 -7.47 -11.85 -14.07
C GLY A 144 -7.67 -10.43 -14.57
N GLY A 145 -8.67 -10.27 -15.44
CA GLY A 145 -8.91 -9.01 -16.16
C GLY A 145 -8.11 -8.90 -17.44
N SER A 146 -8.04 -7.70 -18.02
CA SER A 146 -7.28 -7.44 -19.24
C SER A 146 -5.80 -7.76 -19.06
N THR A 147 -5.24 -8.60 -19.96
CA THR A 147 -3.86 -9.13 -19.85
C THR A 147 -2.80 -8.23 -20.48
N SER A 148 -3.20 -7.17 -21.17
CA SER A 148 -2.31 -6.18 -21.80
C SER A 148 -1.82 -5.08 -20.84
N GLY A 149 -1.94 -5.31 -19.53
CA GLY A 149 -1.52 -4.39 -18.47
C GLY A 149 -1.74 -5.00 -17.10
N THR A 150 -1.65 -4.16 -16.07
CA THR A 150 -1.82 -4.55 -14.66
C THR A 150 -2.85 -3.70 -13.96
N PHE A 151 -3.58 -4.31 -13.03
CA PHE A 151 -4.50 -3.60 -12.14
C PHE A 151 -3.89 -3.40 -10.76
N SER A 152 -4.15 -2.26 -10.18
CA SER A 152 -3.85 -1.96 -8.78
C SER A 152 -5.00 -1.19 -8.13
N TRP A 153 -5.09 -1.28 -6.81
CA TRP A 153 -6.02 -0.45 -6.04
C TRP A 153 -5.58 1.00 -6.08
N LYS A 154 -6.50 1.91 -6.37
CA LYS A 154 -6.24 3.35 -6.32
C LYS A 154 -5.98 3.83 -4.89
N ASN A 155 -6.76 3.34 -3.95
CA ASN A 155 -6.64 3.62 -2.52
C ASN A 155 -6.56 2.30 -1.73
N PRO A 156 -5.42 1.65 -1.61
CA PRO A 156 -5.30 0.33 -1.00
C PRO A 156 -5.67 0.29 0.49
N ASN A 157 -5.70 1.43 1.17
CA ASN A 157 -6.06 1.55 2.59
C ASN A 157 -7.57 1.76 2.83
N ASP A 158 -8.37 1.96 1.79
CA ASP A 158 -9.82 2.03 1.94
C ASP A 158 -10.34 0.71 2.49
N THR A 159 -11.36 0.77 3.34
CA THR A 159 -11.99 -0.39 3.96
C THR A 159 -13.25 -0.81 3.22
N ILE A 160 -13.46 -2.12 3.17
CA ILE A 160 -14.65 -2.71 2.54
C ILE A 160 -15.89 -2.40 3.35
N SER A 161 -16.95 -1.93 2.69
CA SER A 161 -18.28 -1.70 3.26
C SER A 161 -19.19 -2.92 3.03
N ALA A 162 -20.11 -3.16 3.97
CA ALA A 162 -21.21 -4.12 3.79
C ALA A 162 -22.36 -3.57 2.93
N GLU A 163 -22.34 -2.28 2.59
CA GLU A 163 -23.37 -1.68 1.75
C GLU A 163 -23.32 -2.22 0.32
N GLU A 164 -24.49 -2.41 -0.28
CA GLU A 164 -24.57 -2.89 -1.65
C GLU A 164 -23.98 -1.87 -2.62
N SER A 165 -23.21 -2.38 -3.57
CA SER A 165 -22.71 -1.61 -4.70
C SER A 165 -21.75 -0.47 -4.35
N THR A 166 -20.99 -0.59 -3.26
CA THR A 166 -19.90 0.33 -2.98
C THR A 166 -18.82 0.22 -4.06
N GLU A 167 -18.45 1.36 -4.64
CA GLU A 167 -17.44 1.43 -5.69
C GLU A 167 -16.05 1.68 -5.12
N TYR A 168 -15.09 0.87 -5.58
CA TYR A 168 -13.68 1.00 -5.18
C TYR A 168 -12.81 1.26 -6.40
N GLY A 169 -11.97 2.29 -6.30
CA GLY A 169 -11.13 2.73 -7.40
C GLY A 169 -10.03 1.75 -7.76
N LEU A 170 -9.86 1.54 -9.06
CA LEU A 170 -8.77 0.78 -9.65
C LEU A 170 -7.98 1.67 -10.60
N ILE A 171 -6.69 1.42 -10.70
CA ILE A 171 -5.81 1.95 -11.73
C ILE A 171 -5.42 0.79 -12.64
N TYR A 172 -5.66 0.95 -13.93
CA TYR A 172 -5.13 0.06 -14.96
C TYR A 172 -3.94 0.70 -15.63
N GLU A 173 -2.79 0.07 -15.53
CA GLU A 173 -1.55 0.47 -16.19
C GLU A 173 -1.27 -0.44 -17.39
N PRO A 174 -1.45 0.05 -18.63
CA PRO A 174 -1.18 -0.72 -19.83
C PRO A 174 0.31 -1.07 -19.95
N SER A 175 0.65 -2.28 -20.42
CA SER A 175 2.03 -2.69 -20.68
C SER A 175 2.66 -1.94 -21.86
N SER A 176 1.83 -1.43 -22.77
CA SER A 176 2.29 -0.65 -23.92
C SER A 176 2.30 0.84 -23.60
N PRO A 177 3.43 1.54 -23.83
CA PRO A 177 3.53 2.98 -23.61
C PRO A 177 2.65 3.83 -24.53
N LEU A 178 2.05 3.21 -25.56
CA LEU A 178 1.14 3.86 -26.50
C LEU A 178 -0.23 4.16 -25.91
N TYR A 179 -0.57 3.58 -24.75
CA TYR A 179 -1.85 3.78 -24.09
C TYR A 179 -1.71 4.59 -22.82
N ALA A 180 -2.75 5.33 -22.48
CA ALA A 180 -2.84 6.06 -21.23
C ALA A 180 -3.18 5.11 -20.08
N VAL A 181 -2.70 5.45 -18.88
CA VAL A 181 -3.17 4.84 -17.62
C VAL A 181 -4.65 5.18 -17.48
N LYS A 182 -5.45 4.21 -17.07
CA LYS A 182 -6.90 4.37 -16.95
C LYS A 182 -7.38 4.14 -15.54
N ASP A 183 -8.06 5.14 -14.99
CA ASP A 183 -8.84 5.01 -13.77
C ASP A 183 -10.16 4.31 -14.08
N THR A 184 -10.52 3.36 -13.24
CA THR A 184 -11.79 2.64 -13.29
C THR A 184 -12.25 2.28 -11.87
N PHE A 185 -13.32 1.53 -11.74
CA PHE A 185 -13.79 1.08 -10.43
C PHE A 185 -14.37 -0.32 -10.53
N ILE A 186 -14.41 -0.99 -9.38
CA ILE A 186 -15.08 -2.28 -9.18
C ILE A 186 -16.11 -2.14 -8.06
N LYS A 187 -17.26 -2.79 -8.22
CA LYS A 187 -18.28 -2.83 -7.17
C LYS A 187 -18.07 -4.03 -6.28
N LEU A 188 -17.94 -3.80 -4.99
CA LEU A 188 -17.77 -4.84 -4.00
C LEU A 188 -18.77 -4.65 -2.86
N ARG A 189 -19.11 -5.79 -2.23
CA ARG A 189 -19.87 -5.83 -1.00
C ARG A 189 -19.16 -6.74 0.00
N GLY A 190 -18.84 -6.18 1.16
CA GLY A 190 -18.30 -6.95 2.27
C GLY A 190 -19.37 -7.78 2.98
N VAL A 191 -19.01 -8.96 3.40
CA VAL A 191 -19.83 -9.77 4.29
C VAL A 191 -19.44 -9.42 5.74
N VAL A 192 -20.44 -9.04 6.55
CA VAL A 192 -20.20 -8.78 7.97
C VAL A 192 -19.67 -10.08 8.60
N PRO A 193 -18.46 -10.09 9.16
CA PRO A 193 -17.94 -11.25 9.86
C PRO A 193 -18.80 -11.57 11.08
N VAL A 194 -18.84 -12.83 11.50
CA VAL A 194 -19.53 -13.26 12.73
C VAL A 194 -18.54 -13.93 13.64
N TYR A 195 -18.43 -13.42 14.85
CA TYR A 195 -17.49 -13.91 15.86
C TYR A 195 -18.21 -14.59 17.02
N THR A 196 -17.58 -15.60 17.60
CA THR A 196 -18.04 -16.24 18.84
C THR A 196 -17.38 -15.54 20.03
N MET A 197 -18.21 -15.01 20.94
CA MET A 197 -17.77 -14.32 22.16
C MET A 197 -18.32 -15.09 23.35
N LEU A 198 -17.56 -16.07 23.86
CA LEU A 198 -17.95 -16.82 25.06
C LEU A 198 -17.45 -16.06 26.30
N VAL A 199 -18.40 -15.52 27.07
CA VAL A 199 -18.11 -14.81 28.32
C VAL A 199 -18.73 -15.57 29.47
N THR A 200 -17.89 -16.07 30.37
CA THR A 200 -18.28 -16.96 31.46
C THR A 200 -17.81 -16.43 32.81
N ALA A 201 -18.38 -16.94 33.89
CA ALA A 201 -17.88 -16.75 35.23
C ALA A 201 -17.08 -17.98 35.66
N GLY A 202 -16.03 -17.77 36.44
CA GLY A 202 -15.43 -18.80 37.28
C GLY A 202 -16.31 -19.11 38.49
N SER A 203 -15.80 -19.97 39.40
CA SER A 203 -16.51 -20.25 40.66
C SER A 203 -16.67 -19.02 41.52
N ASN A 204 -17.73 -18.96 42.32
CA ASN A 204 -18.00 -17.92 43.32
C ASN A 204 -18.38 -16.55 42.75
N GLY A 205 -19.05 -16.57 41.63
CA GLY A 205 -19.62 -15.38 41.03
C GLY A 205 -20.37 -15.67 39.74
N SER A 206 -20.89 -14.64 39.12
CA SER A 206 -21.66 -14.71 37.89
C SER A 206 -21.25 -13.58 36.95
N VAL A 207 -21.64 -13.70 35.69
CA VAL A 207 -21.46 -12.63 34.68
C VAL A 207 -22.80 -12.27 34.07
N LYS A 208 -23.17 -11.01 34.15
CA LYS A 208 -24.24 -10.42 33.37
C LYS A 208 -23.65 -9.91 32.07
N LEU A 209 -24.15 -10.41 30.93
CA LEU A 209 -23.76 -9.96 29.61
C LEU A 209 -24.95 -9.28 28.93
N GLU A 210 -24.87 -7.95 28.75
CA GLU A 210 -25.87 -7.20 28.03
C GLU A 210 -25.57 -7.32 26.52
N GLY A 211 -26.60 -7.54 25.70
CA GLY A 211 -26.49 -7.83 24.28
C GLY A 211 -26.22 -9.30 23.98
N ARG A 212 -26.39 -10.22 24.94
CA ARG A 212 -26.15 -11.66 24.74
C ARG A 212 -27.10 -12.25 23.70
N THR A 213 -26.54 -12.98 22.73
CA THR A 213 -27.30 -13.79 21.77
C THR A 213 -27.43 -15.24 22.24
N ALA A 214 -28.42 -15.94 21.73
CA ALA A 214 -28.71 -17.32 22.19
C ALA A 214 -27.56 -18.33 21.94
N ASN A 215 -26.68 -18.04 21.00
CA ASN A 215 -25.57 -18.93 20.60
C ASN A 215 -24.18 -18.29 20.74
N ASP A 216 -24.08 -17.18 21.50
CA ASP A 216 -22.86 -16.40 21.72
C ASP A 216 -22.14 -15.98 20.41
N ARG A 217 -22.90 -15.82 19.30
CA ARG A 217 -22.41 -15.37 18.01
C ARG A 217 -22.86 -13.93 17.75
N TYR A 218 -21.92 -13.10 17.35
CA TYR A 218 -22.13 -11.64 17.20
C TYR A 218 -21.60 -11.18 15.85
N ALA A 219 -22.35 -10.30 15.21
CA ALA A 219 -21.84 -9.60 14.04
C ALA A 219 -20.57 -8.83 14.41
N GLY A 220 -19.64 -8.72 13.47
CA GLY A 220 -18.41 -7.96 13.66
C GLY A 220 -18.69 -6.55 14.17
N TYR A 221 -17.82 -6.06 15.02
CA TYR A 221 -17.91 -4.74 15.68
C TYR A 221 -19.10 -4.56 16.63
N SER A 222 -19.95 -5.60 16.88
CA SER A 222 -20.96 -5.55 17.92
C SER A 222 -20.33 -5.30 19.28
N ARG A 223 -20.95 -4.44 20.07
CA ARG A 223 -20.52 -4.11 21.45
C ARG A 223 -21.38 -4.81 22.46
N LEU A 224 -20.73 -5.40 23.45
CA LEU A 224 -21.34 -6.11 24.57
C LEU A 224 -20.81 -5.51 25.87
N THR A 225 -21.67 -5.38 26.86
CA THR A 225 -21.25 -4.96 28.21
C THR A 225 -21.24 -6.19 29.11
N ALA A 226 -20.06 -6.54 29.60
CA ALA A 226 -19.87 -7.63 30.57
C ALA A 226 -19.68 -7.05 31.97
N THR A 227 -20.49 -7.52 32.92
CA THR A 227 -20.40 -7.17 34.35
C THR A 227 -20.17 -8.43 35.17
N ALA A 228 -19.00 -8.50 35.83
CA ALA A 228 -18.70 -9.56 36.78
C ALA A 228 -19.34 -9.23 38.14
N ILE A 229 -20.06 -10.19 38.68
CA ILE A 229 -20.80 -10.07 39.96
C ILE A 229 -20.29 -11.16 40.89
N ALA A 230 -19.59 -10.77 41.94
CA ALA A 230 -19.08 -11.71 42.93
C ALA A 230 -20.20 -12.21 43.83
N ASP A 231 -20.12 -13.47 44.25
CA ASP A 231 -20.99 -14.04 45.30
C ASP A 231 -20.68 -13.43 46.67
N LYS A 232 -21.53 -13.67 47.63
CA LYS A 232 -21.34 -13.22 49.01
C LYS A 232 -19.99 -13.72 49.53
N ASN A 233 -19.23 -12.84 50.18
CA ASN A 233 -17.89 -13.07 50.74
C ASN A 233 -16.78 -13.26 49.70
N TYR A 234 -17.03 -12.91 48.42
CA TYR A 234 -16.05 -12.94 47.35
C TYR A 234 -15.92 -11.56 46.70
N VAL A 235 -14.80 -11.34 46.00
CA VAL A 235 -14.53 -10.13 45.27
C VAL A 235 -14.08 -10.52 43.86
N PHE A 236 -14.45 -9.72 42.85
CA PHE A 236 -13.91 -9.85 41.52
C PHE A 236 -12.43 -9.50 41.52
N VAL A 237 -11.60 -10.32 40.92
CA VAL A 237 -10.16 -10.11 40.81
C VAL A 237 -9.78 -9.53 39.44
N LYS A 238 -10.07 -10.27 38.39
CA LYS A 238 -9.76 -9.91 37.02
C LYS A 238 -10.54 -10.78 36.04
N TRP A 239 -10.51 -10.39 34.81
CA TRP A 239 -10.86 -11.24 33.68
C TRP A 239 -9.63 -12.06 33.22
N SER A 240 -9.86 -13.19 32.57
CA SER A 240 -8.80 -14.09 32.08
C SER A 240 -7.81 -13.43 31.10
N ASP A 241 -8.19 -12.31 30.49
CA ASP A 241 -7.33 -11.48 29.65
C ASP A 241 -6.54 -10.40 30.43
N GLY A 242 -6.60 -10.42 31.76
CA GLY A 242 -5.88 -9.53 32.65
C GLY A 242 -6.59 -8.21 32.99
N ASN A 243 -7.75 -7.92 32.40
CA ASN A 243 -8.49 -6.70 32.72
C ASN A 243 -9.10 -6.78 34.15
N THR A 244 -8.94 -5.72 34.92
CA THR A 244 -9.36 -5.64 36.34
C THR A 244 -10.64 -4.85 36.58
N SER A 245 -11.28 -4.32 35.54
CA SER A 245 -12.58 -3.64 35.68
C SER A 245 -13.71 -4.65 35.67
N ALA A 246 -14.47 -4.74 36.78
CA ALA A 246 -15.60 -5.65 36.90
C ALA A 246 -16.67 -5.39 35.81
N ASN A 247 -16.85 -4.14 35.41
CA ASN A 247 -17.71 -3.74 34.29
C ASN A 247 -16.85 -3.30 33.12
N ARG A 248 -17.05 -3.90 31.93
CA ARG A 248 -16.29 -3.60 30.72
C ARG A 248 -17.11 -3.76 29.45
N THR A 249 -16.75 -2.99 28.43
CA THR A 249 -17.26 -3.19 27.08
C THR A 249 -16.33 -4.11 26.31
N LEU A 250 -16.90 -5.07 25.61
CA LEU A 250 -16.22 -5.97 24.67
C LEU A 250 -16.70 -5.67 23.25
N GLU A 251 -15.79 -5.67 22.32
CA GLU A 251 -16.12 -5.52 20.89
C GLU A 251 -15.79 -6.82 20.14
N ALA A 252 -16.73 -7.28 19.33
CA ALA A 252 -16.62 -8.52 18.57
C ALA A 252 -15.74 -8.32 17.32
N THR A 253 -14.41 -8.33 17.50
CA THR A 253 -13.43 -8.19 16.41
C THR A 253 -12.73 -9.51 16.06
N LYS A 254 -12.88 -10.53 16.92
CA LYS A 254 -12.37 -11.90 16.75
C LYS A 254 -13.07 -12.84 17.71
N ASN A 255 -12.96 -14.15 17.48
CA ASN A 255 -13.42 -15.15 18.43
C ASN A 255 -12.67 -15.01 19.76
N ARG A 256 -13.41 -14.99 20.88
CA ARG A 256 -12.85 -14.86 22.22
C ARG A 256 -13.54 -15.77 23.21
N ASN A 257 -12.78 -16.27 24.17
CA ASN A 257 -13.24 -16.93 25.36
C ASN A 257 -12.68 -16.17 26.56
N ILE A 258 -13.54 -15.56 27.37
CA ILE A 258 -13.18 -14.70 28.50
C ILE A 258 -13.94 -15.19 29.72
N SER A 259 -13.23 -15.38 30.83
CA SER A 259 -13.82 -15.76 32.11
C SER A 259 -13.48 -14.75 33.21
N ALA A 260 -14.43 -14.51 34.11
CA ALA A 260 -14.22 -13.71 35.31
C ALA A 260 -13.64 -14.59 36.42
N GLU A 261 -12.64 -14.09 37.12
CA GLU A 261 -12.00 -14.73 38.27
C GLU A 261 -12.43 -14.02 39.55
N PHE A 262 -12.75 -14.80 40.60
CA PHE A 262 -13.17 -14.31 41.90
C PHE A 262 -12.32 -14.93 43.00
N ALA A 263 -12.04 -14.15 44.03
CA ALA A 263 -11.32 -14.60 45.20
C ALA A 263 -12.14 -14.33 46.50
N PRO A 264 -11.98 -15.11 47.54
CA PRO A 264 -12.60 -14.81 48.81
C PRO A 264 -12.08 -13.49 49.38
N ILE A 265 -12.96 -12.74 50.03
CA ILE A 265 -12.57 -11.53 50.73
C ILE A 265 -11.84 -11.92 52.00
N GLU A 266 -10.64 -11.42 52.17
CA GLU A 266 -9.82 -11.63 53.35
C GLU A 266 -9.63 -10.30 54.11
N TYR A 267 -9.71 -10.37 55.43
CA TYR A 267 -9.42 -9.27 56.32
C TYR A 267 -8.25 -9.62 57.22
N GLU A 268 -7.39 -8.65 57.43
CA GLU A 268 -6.33 -8.77 58.44
C GLU A 268 -6.91 -8.56 59.84
N VAL A 269 -6.67 -9.52 60.70
CA VAL A 269 -7.12 -9.44 62.11
C VAL A 269 -5.95 -8.98 62.97
N THR A 270 -6.00 -7.76 63.42
CA THR A 270 -4.95 -7.17 64.31
C THR A 270 -5.50 -7.00 65.73
N PHE A 271 -4.69 -7.32 66.68
CA PHE A 271 -4.95 -7.10 68.11
C PHE A 271 -3.66 -6.91 68.87
N ASP A 272 -3.75 -6.09 69.94
CA ASP A 272 -2.64 -5.85 70.83
C ASP A 272 -2.73 -6.76 72.06
N THR A 273 -1.61 -7.25 72.54
CA THR A 273 -1.53 -8.00 73.76
C THR A 273 -1.46 -6.99 74.91
N PRO A 274 -2.41 -7.05 75.89
CA PRO A 274 -2.40 -6.13 77.02
C PRO A 274 -1.13 -6.30 77.88
N SER A 275 -0.62 -5.19 78.39
CA SER A 275 0.61 -5.16 79.22
C SER A 275 0.53 -5.95 80.51
N ASN A 276 -0.66 -6.13 81.03
CA ASN A 276 -0.96 -6.80 82.35
C ASN A 276 -1.97 -7.95 82.16
N GLY A 277 -1.75 -8.79 81.18
CA GLY A 277 -2.68 -9.90 80.89
C GLY A 277 -2.31 -10.70 79.70
N SER A 278 -3.05 -11.73 79.34
CA SER A 278 -2.94 -12.49 78.10
C SER A 278 -4.24 -12.37 77.31
N LEU A 279 -4.07 -12.19 75.98
CA LEU A 279 -5.15 -12.26 75.04
C LEU A 279 -4.90 -13.42 74.10
N ASN A 280 -5.81 -14.35 74.08
CA ASN A 280 -5.79 -15.43 73.11
C ASN A 280 -6.98 -15.25 72.14
N VAL A 281 -6.70 -15.09 70.87
CA VAL A 281 -7.75 -14.97 69.88
C VAL A 281 -7.77 -16.27 69.09
N TYR A 282 -8.95 -16.77 68.81
CA TYR A 282 -9.14 -18.02 68.05
C TYR A 282 -10.07 -17.78 66.89
N ALA A 283 -9.77 -18.42 65.75
CA ALA A 283 -10.63 -18.47 64.58
C ALA A 283 -10.92 -19.92 64.24
N ASN A 284 -12.19 -20.30 64.20
CA ASN A 284 -12.62 -21.68 63.98
C ASN A 284 -11.87 -22.71 64.87
N GLY A 285 -11.54 -22.33 66.08
CA GLY A 285 -10.81 -23.17 67.05
C GLY A 285 -9.29 -23.14 66.94
N GLU A 286 -8.74 -22.46 65.98
CA GLU A 286 -7.29 -22.26 65.84
C GLU A 286 -6.86 -20.93 66.43
N ARG A 287 -5.69 -20.92 67.12
CA ARG A 287 -5.15 -19.69 67.71
C ARG A 287 -4.69 -18.73 66.61
N VAL A 288 -5.17 -17.50 66.63
CA VAL A 288 -4.83 -16.43 65.66
C VAL A 288 -3.59 -15.69 66.13
N THR A 289 -2.71 -15.40 65.19
CA THR A 289 -1.61 -14.44 65.37
C THR A 289 -2.06 -13.08 64.84
N SER A 290 -1.78 -12.00 65.57
CA SER A 290 -2.06 -10.64 65.08
C SER A 290 -1.38 -10.37 63.74
N GLY A 291 -2.07 -9.74 62.78
CA GLY A 291 -1.63 -9.51 61.44
C GLY A 291 -1.92 -10.66 60.44
N LYS A 292 -2.53 -11.76 60.87
CA LYS A 292 -2.92 -12.85 59.96
C LYS A 292 -4.25 -12.53 59.27
N LYS A 293 -4.32 -12.84 57.96
CA LYS A 293 -5.54 -12.70 57.16
C LYS A 293 -6.48 -13.88 57.35
N TRP A 294 -7.77 -13.59 57.43
CA TRP A 294 -8.86 -14.54 57.57
C TRP A 294 -10.01 -14.22 56.61
N LEU A 295 -10.71 -15.24 56.17
CA LEU A 295 -11.84 -15.08 55.28
C LEU A 295 -12.97 -14.30 55.92
N GLN A 296 -13.66 -13.48 55.14
CA GLN A 296 -14.89 -12.80 55.56
C GLN A 296 -15.91 -13.82 56.10
N GLY A 297 -16.54 -13.50 57.20
CA GLY A 297 -17.53 -14.36 57.85
C GLY A 297 -16.93 -15.39 58.82
N THR A 298 -15.59 -15.48 58.94
CA THR A 298 -14.94 -16.29 59.97
C THR A 298 -15.31 -15.78 61.37
N PHE A 299 -15.73 -16.67 62.25
CA PHE A 299 -15.97 -16.32 63.64
C PHE A 299 -14.66 -16.19 64.39
N ILE A 300 -14.47 -15.08 65.03
CA ILE A 300 -13.34 -14.81 65.92
C ILE A 300 -13.83 -14.84 67.36
N ASP A 301 -13.23 -15.70 68.17
CA ASP A 301 -13.46 -15.78 69.59
C ASP A 301 -12.25 -15.21 70.34
N ASP A 302 -12.49 -14.27 71.23
CA ASP A 302 -11.47 -13.72 72.11
C ASP A 302 -11.62 -14.27 73.54
N HIS A 303 -10.49 -14.72 74.09
CA HIS A 303 -10.43 -15.18 75.48
C HIS A 303 -9.32 -14.36 76.16
N GLY A 304 -9.76 -13.34 76.95
CA GLY A 304 -8.85 -12.54 77.74
C GLY A 304 -8.76 -13.05 79.15
N ARG A 305 -7.58 -13.09 79.76
CA ARG A 305 -7.33 -13.30 81.19
C ARG A 305 -6.43 -12.18 81.68
N ALA A 306 -6.96 -11.39 82.59
CA ALA A 306 -6.16 -10.41 83.32
C ALA A 306 -5.37 -11.11 84.44
N GLU A 307 -4.06 -10.88 84.45
CA GLU A 307 -3.23 -11.27 85.61
C GLU A 307 -3.16 -10.10 86.54
N GLY A 308 -3.76 -10.27 87.75
CA GLY A 308 -3.77 -9.26 88.80
C GLY A 308 -5.14 -8.81 89.17
N ARG A 309 -5.36 -8.65 90.42
CA ARG A 309 -6.52 -8.34 91.25
C ARG A 309 -7.58 -7.37 90.67
N LEU A 310 -8.22 -7.75 89.60
CA LEU A 310 -9.50 -7.13 89.16
C LEU A 310 -10.48 -8.25 88.85
N GLN A 311 -11.41 -8.44 89.77
CA GLN A 311 -12.61 -9.24 89.53
C GLN A 311 -13.48 -8.50 88.51
N GLY A 312 -13.37 -8.86 87.29
CA GLY A 312 -14.29 -8.49 86.22
C GLY A 312 -14.68 -9.75 85.43
N PRO A 313 -15.94 -9.87 84.95
CA PRO A 313 -16.35 -11.05 84.22
C PRO A 313 -15.44 -11.28 83.00
N SER A 314 -15.01 -12.53 82.84
CA SER A 314 -14.32 -12.96 81.61
C SER A 314 -15.21 -12.65 80.42
N GLY A 315 -14.91 -11.56 79.75
CA GLY A 315 -15.62 -11.19 78.50
C GLY A 315 -15.27 -12.16 77.39
N LYS A 316 -16.23 -12.96 76.99
CA LYS A 316 -16.15 -13.71 75.72
C LYS A 316 -16.81 -12.85 74.64
N GLY A 317 -16.04 -12.24 73.82
CA GLY A 317 -16.53 -11.52 72.63
C GLY A 317 -16.51 -12.41 71.43
N LYS A 318 -17.63 -12.57 70.74
CA LYS A 318 -17.69 -13.21 69.41
C LYS A 318 -17.97 -12.15 68.34
N ARG A 319 -17.11 -12.01 67.40
CA ARG A 319 -17.31 -11.12 66.25
C ARG A 319 -17.06 -11.86 64.94
N ARG A 320 -17.71 -11.46 63.88
CA ARG A 320 -17.41 -11.94 62.54
C ARG A 320 -16.41 -11.03 61.86
N VAL A 321 -15.54 -11.61 61.08
CA VAL A 321 -14.61 -10.87 60.24
C VAL A 321 -15.39 -10.13 59.15
N GLY A 322 -15.21 -8.82 59.05
CA GLY A 322 -15.85 -7.98 58.05
C GLY A 322 -17.25 -7.46 58.41
N GLU A 323 -17.68 -7.52 59.66
CA GLU A 323 -18.89 -6.83 60.22
C GLU A 323 -18.51 -5.61 61.04
#